data_1797266f62d2716bb7564eff4a920a21
#
_entry.id   1797266f62d2716bb7564eff4a920a21
#
_cell.length_a   1.000
_cell.length_b   1.000
_cell.length_c   1.000
_cell.angle_alpha   90.00
_cell.angle_beta   90.00
_cell.angle_gamma   90.00
#
_symmetry.space_group_name_H-M   'P 1'
#
loop_
_entity.id
_entity.type
_entity.pdbx_description
1 polymer ?
#
loop_
_entity_poly.entity_id
_entity_poly.type
_entity_poly.pdbx_seq_one_letter_code
_entity_poly.pdbx_strand_id
1 'polypeptide(L)'
;IAGWFADFAEVIMARIGDRVWSAAPINEPWCVGWLSHFLGHHAPGLRDIRATARAMHHVLLAHGTAIQAMRSLGMGNLGAVCNFEYAQPADDTAGAAAAARLYDGYYNRFFMGGIFRKEYPGDVLEGLGPHMPDGWEDDFDVIGQPVDWCGLNYYTRKLIGPTGGPWPGHGEVEGPLPKTAMGWEIYPEGLKQDR
;
A
#
# COMPACT_ATOMS: atom_id res chain seq x y z
N ILE A 1 -5.55 -9.64 13.85
CA ILE A 1 -5.88 -10.14 12.48
C ILE A 1 -4.67 -10.85 11.85
N ALA A 2 -3.44 -10.35 12.05
CA ALA A 2 -2.24 -10.89 11.41
C ALA A 2 -2.01 -12.38 11.75
N GLY A 3 -2.14 -12.79 13.02
CA GLY A 3 -2.04 -14.20 13.41
C GLY A 3 -3.07 -15.09 12.72
N TRP A 4 -4.33 -14.69 12.69
CA TRP A 4 -5.37 -15.44 11.98
C TRP A 4 -5.12 -15.56 10.47
N PHE A 5 -4.50 -14.54 9.88
CA PHE A 5 -4.14 -14.60 8.47
C PHE A 5 -2.94 -15.53 8.23
N ALA A 6 -2.00 -15.58 9.16
CA ALA A 6 -0.90 -16.55 9.13
C ALA A 6 -1.42 -17.99 9.24
N ASP A 7 -2.34 -18.27 10.18
CA ASP A 7 -3.01 -19.58 10.33
C ASP A 7 -3.74 -19.97 9.03
N PHE A 8 -4.46 -19.03 8.42
CA PHE A 8 -5.13 -19.24 7.14
C PHE A 8 -4.12 -19.57 6.02
N ALA A 9 -3.03 -18.81 5.91
CA ALA A 9 -1.99 -19.06 4.92
C ALA A 9 -1.34 -20.44 5.12
N GLU A 10 -1.05 -20.83 6.37
CA GLU A 10 -0.51 -22.14 6.70
C GLU A 10 -1.47 -23.28 6.28
N VAL A 11 -2.74 -23.19 6.65
CA VAL A 11 -3.75 -24.22 6.31
C VAL A 11 -3.90 -24.39 4.79
N ILE A 12 -3.94 -23.28 4.04
CA ILE A 12 -4.06 -23.33 2.58
C ILE A 12 -2.80 -23.94 1.97
N MET A 13 -1.62 -23.42 2.34
CA MET A 13 -0.37 -23.84 1.71
C MET A 13 0.08 -25.25 2.11
N ALA A 14 -0.27 -25.71 3.30
CA ALA A 14 -0.08 -27.13 3.67
C ALA A 14 -0.88 -28.09 2.77
N ARG A 15 -1.97 -27.64 2.15
CA ARG A 15 -2.84 -28.45 1.29
C ARG A 15 -2.50 -28.39 -0.19
N ILE A 16 -2.09 -27.20 -0.68
CA ILE A 16 -1.92 -26.95 -2.12
C ILE A 16 -0.54 -26.42 -2.47
N GLY A 17 0.34 -26.14 -1.50
CA GLY A 17 1.65 -25.53 -1.72
C GLY A 17 2.55 -26.30 -2.68
N ASP A 18 2.39 -27.64 -2.74
CA ASP A 18 3.09 -28.51 -3.69
C ASP A 18 2.74 -28.23 -5.18
N ARG A 19 1.65 -27.51 -5.44
CA ARG A 19 1.16 -27.12 -6.77
C ARG A 19 1.30 -25.63 -7.04
N VAL A 20 1.77 -24.86 -6.06
CA VAL A 20 1.97 -23.41 -6.17
C VAL A 20 3.44 -23.13 -6.44
N TRP A 21 3.74 -22.62 -7.62
CA TRP A 21 5.10 -22.25 -8.00
C TRP A 21 5.57 -20.93 -7.35
N SER A 22 4.65 -19.99 -7.17
CA SER A 22 4.92 -18.66 -6.61
C SER A 22 3.70 -18.14 -5.87
N ALA A 23 3.90 -17.45 -4.74
CA ALA A 23 2.81 -16.89 -3.96
C ALA A 23 3.14 -15.50 -3.43
N ALA A 24 2.13 -14.64 -3.37
CA ALA A 24 2.13 -13.40 -2.60
C ALA A 24 0.92 -13.43 -1.67
N PRO A 25 1.10 -13.28 -0.35
CA PRO A 25 -0.01 -13.43 0.58
C PRO A 25 -1.07 -12.32 0.45
N ILE A 26 -0.64 -11.12 0.07
CA ILE A 26 -1.55 -9.97 -0.06
C ILE A 26 -1.29 -9.29 -1.40
N ASN A 27 -2.39 -8.96 -2.10
CA ASN A 27 -2.40 -8.11 -3.26
C ASN A 27 -2.93 -6.72 -2.88
N GLU A 28 -2.22 -5.67 -3.27
CA GLU A 28 -2.66 -4.27 -3.14
C GLU A 28 -3.06 -3.88 -1.72
N PRO A 29 -2.14 -3.84 -0.76
CA PRO A 29 -2.45 -3.53 0.64
C PRO A 29 -3.08 -2.15 0.83
N TRP A 30 -2.82 -1.19 -0.06
CA TRP A 30 -3.49 0.11 -0.06
C TRP A 30 -5.01 -0.02 -0.24
N CYS A 31 -5.47 -0.91 -1.10
CA CYS A 31 -6.90 -1.14 -1.30
C CYS A 31 -7.57 -1.66 -0.02
N VAL A 32 -6.88 -2.51 0.73
CA VAL A 32 -7.37 -3.00 2.03
C VAL A 32 -7.41 -1.88 3.08
N GLY A 33 -6.33 -1.10 3.18
CA GLY A 33 -6.22 -0.02 4.17
C GLY A 33 -7.03 1.22 3.79
N TRP A 34 -6.67 1.86 2.70
CA TRP A 34 -7.16 3.20 2.35
C TRP A 34 -8.54 3.18 1.72
N LEU A 35 -8.77 2.36 0.67
CA LEU A 35 -10.08 2.30 0.00
C LEU A 35 -11.20 1.84 0.94
N SER A 36 -10.89 0.91 1.86
CA SER A 36 -11.90 0.33 2.73
C SER A 36 -12.17 1.14 3.99
N HIS A 37 -11.16 1.88 4.52
CA HIS A 37 -11.24 2.50 5.84
C HIS A 37 -11.14 4.03 5.80
N PHE A 38 -10.52 4.64 4.76
CA PHE A 38 -10.46 6.09 4.59
C PHE A 38 -11.52 6.59 3.61
N LEU A 39 -11.56 6.04 2.40
CA LEU A 39 -12.52 6.44 1.38
C LEU A 39 -13.88 5.76 1.53
N GLY A 40 -13.93 4.59 2.14
CA GLY A 40 -15.16 3.83 2.34
C GLY A 40 -15.77 3.27 1.07
N HIS A 41 -14.96 3.08 0.01
CA HIS A 41 -15.44 2.55 -1.27
C HIS A 41 -15.56 1.03 -1.27
N HIS A 42 -14.76 0.34 -0.46
CA HIS A 42 -14.82 -1.10 -0.26
C HIS A 42 -15.31 -1.44 1.15
N ALA A 43 -15.78 -2.67 1.34
CA ALA A 43 -16.13 -3.14 2.69
C ALA A 43 -14.90 -3.06 3.64
N PRO A 44 -15.09 -2.66 4.89
CA PRO A 44 -16.34 -2.41 5.62
C PRO A 44 -16.97 -1.02 5.40
N GLY A 45 -16.44 -0.19 4.51
CA GLY A 45 -17.02 1.10 4.16
C GLY A 45 -16.82 2.20 5.21
N LEU A 46 -15.75 2.11 5.99
CA LEU A 46 -15.41 3.11 7.01
C LEU A 46 -14.83 4.37 6.38
N ARG A 47 -14.96 5.48 7.11
CA ARG A 47 -14.32 6.77 6.83
C ARG A 47 -13.74 7.32 8.11
N ASP A 48 -12.68 6.65 8.59
CA ASP A 48 -12.09 6.89 9.90
C ASP A 48 -10.57 6.77 9.82
N ILE A 49 -9.86 7.86 10.14
CA ILE A 49 -8.41 7.92 10.02
C ILE A 49 -7.70 6.94 10.96
N ARG A 50 -8.26 6.71 12.16
CA ARG A 50 -7.68 5.76 13.12
C ARG A 50 -7.83 4.33 12.64
N ALA A 51 -9.00 3.98 12.10
CA ALA A 51 -9.21 2.68 11.47
C ALA A 51 -8.27 2.50 10.27
N THR A 52 -8.08 3.56 9.47
CA THR A 52 -7.18 3.56 8.32
C THR A 52 -5.73 3.28 8.70
N ALA A 53 -5.17 4.06 9.65
CA ALA A 53 -3.78 3.89 10.09
C ALA A 53 -3.53 2.46 10.60
N ARG A 54 -4.45 1.95 11.42
CA ARG A 54 -4.39 0.58 11.94
C ARG A 54 -4.55 -0.47 10.85
N ALA A 55 -5.44 -0.29 9.90
CA ALA A 55 -5.63 -1.23 8.79
C ALA A 55 -4.42 -1.26 7.86
N MET A 56 -3.84 -0.10 7.53
CA MET A 56 -2.63 0.00 6.70
C MET A 56 -1.44 -0.70 7.36
N HIS A 57 -1.26 -0.54 8.68
CA HIS A 57 -0.21 -1.23 9.41
C HIS A 57 -0.47 -2.73 9.52
N HIS A 58 -1.67 -3.13 9.96
CA HIS A 58 -1.96 -4.55 10.19
C HIS A 58 -2.03 -5.39 8.90
N VAL A 59 -2.32 -4.80 7.75
CA VAL A 59 -2.22 -5.53 6.48
C VAL A 59 -0.77 -5.87 6.14
N LEU A 60 0.18 -4.98 6.47
CA LEU A 60 1.60 -5.26 6.32
C LEU A 60 2.11 -6.27 7.36
N LEU A 61 1.64 -6.17 8.60
CA LEU A 61 1.94 -7.17 9.61
C LEU A 61 1.40 -8.56 9.22
N ALA A 62 0.19 -8.61 8.64
CA ALA A 62 -0.39 -9.83 8.10
C ALA A 62 0.42 -10.39 6.91
N HIS A 63 0.95 -9.52 6.04
CA HIS A 63 1.88 -9.92 4.98
C HIS A 63 3.10 -10.63 5.58
N GLY A 64 3.78 -9.99 6.53
CA GLY A 64 5.00 -10.54 7.13
C GLY A 64 4.78 -11.86 7.86
N THR A 65 3.72 -11.94 8.68
CA THR A 65 3.38 -13.20 9.40
C THR A 65 3.03 -14.34 8.45
N ALA A 66 2.35 -14.05 7.33
CA ALA A 66 2.04 -15.04 6.31
C ALA A 66 3.29 -15.51 5.55
N ILE A 67 4.23 -14.60 5.24
CA ILE A 67 5.55 -14.98 4.67
C ILE A 67 6.28 -15.94 5.62
N GLN A 68 6.32 -15.65 6.91
CA GLN A 68 6.92 -16.54 7.92
C GLN A 68 6.26 -17.92 7.93
N ALA A 69 4.91 -17.97 7.96
CA ALA A 69 4.16 -19.21 7.93
C ALA A 69 4.45 -20.04 6.66
N MET A 70 4.45 -19.41 5.48
CA MET A 70 4.78 -20.09 4.22
C MET A 70 6.23 -20.59 4.18
N ARG A 71 7.19 -19.80 4.69
CA ARG A 71 8.60 -20.22 4.80
C ARG A 71 8.76 -21.42 5.73
N SER A 72 8.03 -21.49 6.84
CA SER A 72 8.07 -22.62 7.77
C SER A 72 7.61 -23.93 7.14
N LEU A 73 6.76 -23.87 6.10
CA LEU A 73 6.34 -25.01 5.27
C LEU A 73 7.36 -25.36 4.17
N GLY A 74 8.50 -24.68 4.11
CA GLY A 74 9.53 -24.90 3.09
C GLY A 74 9.23 -24.22 1.75
N MET A 75 8.26 -23.32 1.67
CA MET A 75 7.94 -22.64 0.43
C MET A 75 9.02 -21.60 0.07
N GLY A 76 9.41 -21.59 -1.19
CA GLY A 76 10.22 -20.57 -1.83
C GLY A 76 9.37 -19.72 -2.79
N ASN A 77 10.04 -18.79 -3.48
CA ASN A 77 9.44 -17.94 -4.52
C ASN A 77 8.21 -17.15 -4.01
N LEU A 78 8.39 -16.49 -2.84
CA LEU A 78 7.38 -15.68 -2.20
C LEU A 78 7.60 -14.20 -2.52
N GLY A 79 6.52 -13.47 -2.78
CA GLY A 79 6.57 -12.07 -3.19
C GLY A 79 5.65 -11.14 -2.43
N ALA A 80 5.79 -9.85 -2.75
CA ALA A 80 4.87 -8.80 -2.37
C ALA A 80 4.27 -8.17 -3.64
N VAL A 81 2.97 -7.92 -3.66
CA VAL A 81 2.28 -7.25 -4.78
C VAL A 81 1.65 -5.97 -4.29
N CYS A 82 2.16 -4.83 -4.80
CA CYS A 82 1.65 -3.50 -4.48
C CYS A 82 1.00 -2.87 -5.71
N ASN A 83 -0.09 -2.16 -5.49
CA ASN A 83 -0.58 -1.21 -6.46
C ASN A 83 0.35 0.02 -6.47
N PHE A 84 0.47 0.63 -7.64
CA PHE A 84 1.38 1.73 -7.87
C PHE A 84 0.73 2.78 -8.76
N GLU A 85 0.79 4.05 -8.37
CA GLU A 85 0.37 5.18 -9.19
C GLU A 85 1.47 6.25 -9.19
N TYR A 86 1.73 6.82 -10.36
CA TYR A 86 2.60 7.98 -10.44
C TYR A 86 1.86 9.23 -9.99
N ALA A 87 2.28 9.79 -8.86
CA ALA A 87 1.74 11.02 -8.30
C ALA A 87 2.44 12.24 -8.95
N GLN A 88 1.74 12.94 -9.83
CA GLN A 88 2.27 14.13 -10.48
C GLN A 88 1.66 15.39 -9.87
N PRO A 89 2.46 16.44 -9.56
CA PRO A 89 1.89 17.73 -9.20
C PRO A 89 0.95 18.27 -10.28
N ALA A 90 -0.20 18.81 -9.88
CA ALA A 90 -1.19 19.37 -10.82
C ALA A 90 -0.69 20.63 -11.54
N ASP A 91 0.22 21.35 -10.91
CA ASP A 91 0.92 22.55 -11.44
C ASP A 91 2.31 22.69 -10.83
N ASP A 92 3.03 23.75 -11.21
CA ASP A 92 4.42 24.00 -10.77
C ASP A 92 4.51 24.70 -9.39
N THR A 93 3.43 24.73 -8.61
CA THR A 93 3.44 25.33 -7.26
C THR A 93 4.07 24.38 -6.23
N ALA A 94 4.70 24.96 -5.22
CA ALA A 94 5.22 24.21 -4.07
C ALA A 94 4.10 23.45 -3.34
N GLY A 95 2.87 23.99 -3.34
CA GLY A 95 1.69 23.33 -2.76
C GLY A 95 1.30 22.08 -3.51
N ALA A 96 1.28 22.09 -4.85
CA ALA A 96 1.01 20.91 -5.67
C ALA A 96 2.12 19.87 -5.53
N ALA A 97 3.38 20.29 -5.48
CA ALA A 97 4.50 19.37 -5.25
C ALA A 97 4.41 18.66 -3.89
N ALA A 98 4.09 19.41 -2.83
CA ALA A 98 3.88 18.82 -1.49
C ALA A 98 2.69 17.86 -1.45
N ALA A 99 1.57 18.22 -2.11
CA ALA A 99 0.38 17.40 -2.22
C ALA A 99 0.65 16.08 -2.94
N ALA A 100 1.34 16.13 -4.09
CA ALA A 100 1.72 14.94 -4.85
C ALA A 100 2.69 14.04 -4.06
N ARG A 101 3.67 14.64 -3.36
CA ARG A 101 4.59 13.90 -2.49
C ARG A 101 3.85 13.17 -1.35
N LEU A 102 2.87 13.82 -0.72
CA LEU A 102 2.10 13.18 0.35
C LEU A 102 1.20 12.06 -0.21
N TYR A 103 0.60 12.27 -1.38
CA TYR A 103 -0.16 11.23 -2.08
C TYR A 103 0.72 10.00 -2.36
N ASP A 104 1.86 10.19 -2.99
CA ASP A 104 2.87 9.14 -3.20
C ASP A 104 3.28 8.50 -1.87
N GLY A 105 3.36 9.29 -0.81
CA GLY A 105 3.68 8.84 0.53
C GLY A 105 2.77 7.73 1.03
N TYR A 106 1.47 7.96 1.09
CA TYR A 106 0.54 6.97 1.63
C TYR A 106 0.09 5.94 0.59
N TYR A 107 0.23 6.22 -0.72
CA TYR A 107 -0.15 5.28 -1.78
C TYR A 107 0.98 4.28 -2.07
N ASN A 108 2.19 4.76 -2.30
CA ASN A 108 3.34 3.95 -2.71
C ASN A 108 4.32 3.73 -1.55
N ARG A 109 4.92 4.83 -1.01
CA ARG A 109 6.08 4.75 -0.11
C ARG A 109 5.79 4.11 1.24
N PHE A 110 4.57 4.21 1.76
CA PHE A 110 4.20 3.58 3.03
C PHE A 110 4.34 2.06 2.95
N PHE A 111 3.80 1.46 1.90
CA PHE A 111 3.82 0.00 1.74
C PHE A 111 5.20 -0.51 1.30
N MET A 112 5.80 0.14 0.32
CA MET A 112 7.15 -0.21 -0.13
C MET A 112 8.19 0.00 0.97
N GLY A 113 8.09 1.10 1.73
CA GLY A 113 8.96 1.39 2.87
C GLY A 113 8.84 0.33 3.96
N GLY A 114 7.60 -0.02 4.36
CA GLY A 114 7.37 -1.06 5.37
C GLY A 114 7.95 -2.42 4.98
N ILE A 115 7.69 -2.87 3.75
CA ILE A 115 8.13 -4.19 3.28
C ILE A 115 9.65 -4.24 3.04
N PHE A 116 10.23 -3.24 2.37
CA PHE A 116 11.60 -3.32 1.86
C PHE A 116 12.64 -2.54 2.66
N ARG A 117 12.21 -1.54 3.48
CA ARG A 117 13.11 -0.67 4.23
C ARG A 117 12.88 -0.71 5.74
N LYS A 118 11.81 -1.35 6.20
CA LYS A 118 11.40 -1.41 7.60
C LYS A 118 11.17 -0.01 8.19
N GLU A 119 10.55 0.86 7.41
CA GLU A 119 10.27 2.25 7.81
C GLU A 119 8.98 2.76 7.17
N TYR A 120 8.34 3.74 7.80
CA TYR A 120 7.26 4.51 7.18
C TYR A 120 7.70 5.94 6.89
N PRO A 121 7.18 6.56 5.80
CA PRO A 121 7.57 7.93 5.44
C PRO A 121 7.09 8.93 6.50
N GLY A 122 8.01 9.81 6.96
CA GLY A 122 7.76 10.77 8.02
C GLY A 122 6.62 11.75 7.70
N ASP A 123 6.52 12.18 6.45
CA ASP A 123 5.44 13.06 5.97
C ASP A 123 4.04 12.41 6.06
N VAL A 124 3.95 11.10 5.93
CA VAL A 124 2.70 10.34 6.15
C VAL A 124 2.43 10.15 7.65
N LEU A 125 3.46 9.92 8.44
CA LEU A 125 3.34 9.77 9.89
C LEU A 125 2.92 11.07 10.59
N GLU A 126 3.10 12.25 10.00
CA GLU A 126 2.52 13.50 10.51
C GLU A 126 1.00 13.40 10.69
N GLY A 127 0.30 12.71 9.78
CA GLY A 127 -1.15 12.51 9.88
C GLY A 127 -1.56 11.17 10.47
N LEU A 128 -0.92 10.07 10.08
CA LEU A 128 -1.30 8.74 10.54
C LEU A 128 -0.67 8.34 11.87
N GLY A 129 0.50 8.90 12.22
CA GLY A 129 1.26 8.54 13.42
C GLY A 129 0.45 8.56 14.71
N PRO A 130 -0.33 9.62 15.02
CA PRO A 130 -1.15 9.69 16.22
C PRO A 130 -2.23 8.59 16.31
N HIS A 131 -2.49 7.88 15.23
CA HIS A 131 -3.54 6.87 15.10
C HIS A 131 -3.02 5.44 14.94
N MET A 132 -1.70 5.28 14.85
CA MET A 132 -1.05 3.97 14.77
C MET A 132 -1.33 3.12 16.02
N PRO A 133 -1.26 1.78 15.94
CA PRO A 133 -1.31 0.93 17.13
C PRO A 133 -0.09 1.17 18.04
N ASP A 134 -0.24 0.96 19.33
CA ASP A 134 0.87 1.07 20.28
C ASP A 134 1.95 0.03 19.92
N GLY A 135 3.23 0.43 19.94
CA GLY A 135 4.37 -0.45 19.66
C GLY A 135 4.52 -0.86 18.19
N TRP A 136 3.88 -0.15 17.27
CA TRP A 136 3.94 -0.48 15.83
C TRP A 136 5.37 -0.51 15.26
N GLU A 137 6.29 0.22 15.87
CA GLU A 137 7.70 0.27 15.47
C GLU A 137 8.40 -1.09 15.65
N ASP A 138 7.95 -1.87 16.63
CA ASP A 138 8.53 -3.19 16.92
C ASP A 138 8.12 -4.26 15.91
N ASP A 139 7.09 -4.00 15.09
CA ASP A 139 6.57 -4.94 14.11
C ASP A 139 7.38 -5.01 12.80
N PHE A 140 8.32 -4.09 12.58
CA PHE A 140 9.06 -4.04 11.31
C PHE A 140 9.90 -5.28 11.02
N ASP A 141 10.39 -5.98 12.04
CA ASP A 141 11.13 -7.24 11.82
C ASP A 141 10.22 -8.36 11.28
N VAL A 142 8.93 -8.28 11.58
CA VAL A 142 7.92 -9.17 11.00
C VAL A 142 7.46 -8.67 9.64
N ILE A 143 7.12 -7.40 9.50
CA ILE A 143 6.65 -6.79 8.24
C ILE A 143 7.69 -6.96 7.13
N GLY A 144 8.95 -6.63 7.41
CA GLY A 144 10.06 -6.65 6.45
C GLY A 144 10.71 -8.02 6.30
N GLN A 145 9.93 -9.11 6.28
CA GLN A 145 10.44 -10.44 5.93
C GLN A 145 10.99 -10.45 4.51
N PRO A 146 12.12 -11.12 4.25
CA PRO A 146 12.67 -11.22 2.91
C PRO A 146 11.68 -11.85 1.93
N VAL A 147 11.48 -11.19 0.79
CA VAL A 147 10.70 -11.71 -0.33
C VAL A 147 11.59 -11.91 -1.55
N ASP A 148 11.21 -12.83 -2.43
CA ASP A 148 12.03 -13.23 -3.59
C ASP A 148 11.75 -12.35 -4.82
N TRP A 149 10.58 -11.66 -4.84
CA TRP A 149 10.18 -10.80 -5.94
C TRP A 149 9.17 -9.74 -5.48
N CYS A 150 9.08 -8.66 -6.25
CA CYS A 150 8.08 -7.60 -6.10
C CYS A 150 7.25 -7.49 -7.37
N GLY A 151 5.92 -7.59 -7.23
CA GLY A 151 4.95 -7.33 -8.28
C GLY A 151 4.39 -5.91 -8.16
N LEU A 152 4.26 -5.21 -9.28
CA LEU A 152 3.67 -3.89 -9.35
C LEU A 152 2.43 -3.93 -10.25
N ASN A 153 1.29 -3.50 -9.70
CA ASN A 153 0.07 -3.26 -10.45
C ASN A 153 0.00 -1.76 -10.77
N TYR A 154 0.38 -1.40 -11.99
CA TYR A 154 0.36 -0.01 -12.47
C TYR A 154 -0.71 0.19 -13.52
N TYR A 155 -1.53 1.22 -13.37
CA TYR A 155 -2.64 1.50 -14.28
C TYR A 155 -2.63 2.92 -14.84
N THR A 156 -2.18 3.91 -14.05
CA THR A 156 -2.36 5.33 -14.39
C THR A 156 -1.43 6.23 -13.58
N ARG A 157 -1.43 7.52 -13.91
CA ARG A 157 -0.96 8.58 -13.02
C ARG A 157 -2.13 9.29 -12.35
N LYS A 158 -1.83 10.09 -11.33
CA LYS A 158 -2.75 11.04 -10.72
C LYS A 158 -2.13 12.43 -10.71
N LEU A 159 -2.89 13.43 -11.19
CA LEU A 159 -2.53 14.83 -10.99
C LEU A 159 -3.08 15.28 -9.65
N ILE A 160 -2.22 15.72 -8.74
CA ILE A 160 -2.58 16.02 -7.36
C ILE A 160 -2.31 17.48 -7.05
N GLY A 161 -3.31 18.15 -6.50
CA GLY A 161 -3.23 19.53 -6.04
C GLY A 161 -3.76 19.71 -4.61
N PRO A 162 -3.39 20.81 -3.93
CA PRO A 162 -3.87 21.11 -2.59
C PRO A 162 -5.35 21.50 -2.61
N THR A 163 -6.12 21.09 -1.58
CA THR A 163 -7.54 21.47 -1.40
C THR A 163 -7.76 22.43 -0.24
N GLY A 164 -6.75 22.66 0.63
CA GLY A 164 -6.89 23.50 1.83
C GLY A 164 -7.76 22.88 2.94
N GLY A 165 -8.20 21.63 2.78
CA GLY A 165 -8.98 20.88 3.76
C GLY A 165 -8.13 20.22 4.86
N PRO A 166 -8.76 19.43 5.75
CA PRO A 166 -8.04 18.65 6.75
C PRO A 166 -7.10 17.63 6.05
N TRP A 167 -6.13 17.11 6.81
CA TRP A 167 -5.23 16.09 6.31
C TRP A 167 -6.00 14.94 5.62
N PRO A 168 -5.55 14.48 4.45
CA PRO A 168 -4.31 14.79 3.74
C PRO A 168 -4.32 16.11 2.94
N GLY A 169 -5.43 16.87 2.90
CA GLY A 169 -5.49 18.23 2.38
C GLY A 169 -5.21 18.40 0.89
N HIS A 170 -5.37 17.35 0.10
CA HIS A 170 -5.16 17.35 -1.35
C HIS A 170 -6.29 16.62 -2.07
N GLY A 171 -6.36 16.80 -3.38
CA GLY A 171 -7.34 16.15 -4.24
C GLY A 171 -6.80 15.88 -5.64
N GLU A 172 -7.47 15.00 -6.34
CA GLU A 172 -7.19 14.70 -7.74
C GLU A 172 -7.71 15.82 -8.63
N VAL A 173 -6.89 16.22 -9.59
CA VAL A 173 -7.24 17.15 -10.67
C VAL A 173 -7.39 16.35 -11.96
N GLU A 174 -8.40 16.68 -12.75
CA GLU A 174 -8.62 16.00 -14.02
C GLU A 174 -7.47 16.28 -15.01
N GLY A 175 -6.86 15.22 -15.52
CA GLY A 175 -5.78 15.33 -16.49
C GLY A 175 -6.28 15.34 -17.93
N PRO A 176 -5.43 15.86 -18.86
CA PRO A 176 -5.79 16.07 -20.27
C PRO A 176 -5.59 14.84 -21.17
N LEU A 177 -5.01 13.76 -20.67
CA LEU A 177 -4.67 12.60 -21.52
C LEU A 177 -5.90 11.73 -21.83
N PRO A 178 -5.84 10.91 -22.89
CA PRO A 178 -6.85 9.89 -23.17
C PRO A 178 -7.06 8.97 -21.99
N LYS A 179 -8.30 8.56 -21.76
CA LYS A 179 -8.71 7.73 -20.62
C LYS A 179 -9.19 6.35 -21.03
N THR A 180 -8.98 5.40 -20.16
CA THR A 180 -9.58 4.06 -20.24
C THR A 180 -11.09 4.12 -19.96
N ALA A 181 -11.79 3.00 -20.14
CA ALA A 181 -13.20 2.87 -19.75
C ALA A 181 -13.44 3.08 -18.23
N MET A 182 -12.40 2.94 -17.42
CA MET A 182 -12.43 3.23 -15.96
C MET A 182 -12.23 4.73 -15.64
N GLY A 183 -12.03 5.57 -16.66
CA GLY A 183 -11.72 6.99 -16.47
C GLY A 183 -10.27 7.28 -16.09
N TRP A 184 -9.38 6.31 -16.15
CA TRP A 184 -7.96 6.46 -15.82
C TRP A 184 -7.16 6.93 -17.03
N GLU A 185 -6.27 7.90 -16.83
CA GLU A 185 -5.39 8.35 -17.90
C GLU A 185 -4.43 7.24 -18.35
N ILE A 186 -4.23 7.14 -19.66
CA ILE A 186 -3.25 6.22 -20.26
C ILE A 186 -1.88 6.89 -20.17
N TYR A 187 -1.04 6.47 -19.22
CA TYR A 187 0.27 7.08 -18.95
C TYR A 187 1.34 6.02 -18.61
N PRO A 188 1.83 5.26 -19.60
CA PRO A 188 2.83 4.22 -19.36
C PRO A 188 4.20 4.76 -18.90
N GLU A 189 4.50 6.02 -19.16
CA GLU A 189 5.75 6.69 -18.76
C GLU A 189 5.91 6.78 -17.23
N GLY A 190 4.81 6.72 -16.46
CA GLY A 190 4.84 6.77 -15.00
C GLY A 190 5.71 5.67 -14.36
N LEU A 191 5.78 4.50 -14.98
CA LEU A 191 6.67 3.42 -14.54
C LEU A 191 8.18 3.74 -14.65
N LYS A 192 8.56 4.80 -15.36
CA LYS A 192 9.97 5.18 -15.55
C LYS A 192 10.40 6.33 -14.65
N GLN A 193 9.46 7.06 -14.08
CA GLN A 193 9.74 8.33 -13.40
C GLN A 193 9.99 8.16 -11.89
N ASP A 194 9.59 7.05 -11.31
CA ASP A 194 9.83 6.72 -9.90
C ASP A 194 11.11 5.87 -9.76
N ARG A 195 12.26 6.57 -9.81
CA ARG A 195 13.57 5.99 -9.47
C ARG A 195 14.14 6.64 -8.22
#